data_4f251cc6fcf51bf6ced65647f1339d25
#
_entry.id   4f251cc6fcf51bf6ced65647f1339d25
#
_cell.length_a   1.000
_cell.length_b   1.000
_cell.length_c   1.000
_cell.angle_alpha   90.00
_cell.angle_beta   90.00
_cell.angle_gamma   90.00
#
_symmetry.space_group_name_H-M   'P 1'
#
loop_
_entity.id
_entity.type
_entity.pdbx_description
1 polymer ?
#
loop_
_entity_poly.entity_id
_entity_poly.type
_entity_poly.pdbx_seq_one_letter_code
_entity_poly.pdbx_strand_id
1 'polypeptide(L)'
;MDELPQIAIGSSEIEFLKGAEEYLCGTAYETTAEECGVEEMISALDDFLSAMPFLEETKIAVMCSLNEASYCDAYGTEHVKTYTCYNKDYVMPAQEVVAAVEDGTQKVVAFSIRFSTEISIADSESERLKFMEKYLEYSTLDVLPDWKYNGSRYYSETVGLFLNVVLDDENKTIYIGLER
;
A
#
# COMPACT_ATOMS: atom_id res chain seq x y z
N MET A 1 9.97 -12.02 -37.33
CA MET A 1 9.34 -12.11 -36.02
C MET A 1 10.30 -11.47 -35.04
N ASP A 2 10.05 -10.22 -34.70
CA ASP A 2 10.85 -9.55 -33.69
C ASP A 2 10.49 -10.18 -32.34
N GLU A 3 11.45 -10.89 -31.75
CA GLU A 3 11.32 -11.36 -30.37
C GLU A 3 11.14 -10.12 -29.51
N LEU A 4 9.97 -10.03 -28.85
CA LEU A 4 9.76 -9.05 -27.79
C LEU A 4 10.91 -9.21 -26.79
N PRO A 5 11.57 -8.11 -26.36
CA PRO A 5 12.63 -8.21 -25.40
C PRO A 5 12.09 -8.91 -24.15
N GLN A 6 12.69 -10.05 -23.81
CA GLN A 6 12.39 -10.72 -22.54
C GLN A 6 12.86 -9.77 -21.44
N ILE A 7 11.91 -9.11 -20.80
CA ILE A 7 12.18 -8.29 -19.63
C ILE A 7 12.56 -9.28 -18.51
N ALA A 8 13.82 -9.24 -18.10
CA ALA A 8 14.28 -10.02 -16.98
C ALA A 8 13.71 -9.43 -15.69
N ILE A 9 12.58 -9.97 -15.23
CA ILE A 9 12.02 -9.64 -13.92
C ILE A 9 12.94 -10.28 -12.88
N GLY A 10 13.45 -9.49 -11.92
CA GLY A 10 14.31 -9.97 -10.85
C GLY A 10 13.56 -10.87 -9.86
N SER A 11 14.31 -11.62 -9.04
CA SER A 11 13.72 -12.53 -8.05
C SER A 11 12.89 -11.81 -6.98
N SER A 12 13.27 -10.58 -6.60
CA SER A 12 12.54 -9.77 -5.62
C SER A 12 11.20 -9.28 -6.15
N GLU A 13 11.13 -8.90 -7.43
CA GLU A 13 9.88 -8.50 -8.09
C GLU A 13 8.93 -9.70 -8.22
N ILE A 14 9.46 -10.90 -8.48
CA ILE A 14 8.68 -12.14 -8.54
C ILE A 14 8.09 -12.49 -7.16
N GLU A 15 8.87 -12.37 -6.09
CA GLU A 15 8.38 -12.59 -4.71
C GLU A 15 7.29 -11.59 -4.34
N PHE A 16 7.51 -10.33 -4.63
CA PHE A 16 6.53 -9.27 -4.38
C PHE A 16 5.21 -9.53 -5.14
N LEU A 17 5.30 -9.90 -6.42
CA LEU A 17 4.13 -10.21 -7.24
C LEU A 17 3.38 -11.46 -6.76
N LYS A 18 4.06 -12.46 -6.23
CA LYS A 18 3.40 -13.61 -5.58
C LYS A 18 2.58 -13.20 -4.36
N GLY A 19 3.13 -12.35 -3.51
CA GLY A 19 2.41 -11.79 -2.36
C GLY A 19 1.20 -10.97 -2.80
N ALA A 20 1.34 -10.15 -3.84
CA ALA A 20 0.24 -9.39 -4.43
C ALA A 20 -0.88 -10.29 -4.95
N GLU A 21 -0.55 -11.38 -5.66
CA GLU A 21 -1.51 -12.37 -6.14
C GLU A 21 -2.27 -13.05 -4.99
N GLU A 22 -1.58 -13.46 -3.92
CA GLU A 22 -2.23 -14.05 -2.75
C GLU A 22 -3.21 -13.09 -2.08
N TYR A 23 -2.79 -11.83 -1.91
CA TYR A 23 -3.65 -10.79 -1.36
C TYR A 23 -4.91 -10.57 -2.20
N LEU A 24 -4.75 -10.46 -3.53
CA LEU A 24 -5.84 -10.20 -4.47
C LEU A 24 -6.79 -11.40 -4.68
N CYS A 25 -6.31 -12.62 -4.48
CA CYS A 25 -7.15 -13.83 -4.50
C CYS A 25 -8.03 -14.00 -3.27
N GLY A 26 -7.86 -13.15 -2.24
CA GLY A 26 -8.67 -13.19 -1.02
C GLY A 26 -8.36 -14.34 -0.07
N THR A 27 -7.34 -15.16 -0.35
CA THR A 27 -6.90 -16.26 0.52
C THR A 27 -6.34 -15.78 1.85
N ALA A 28 -5.96 -14.51 1.93
CA ALA A 28 -5.48 -13.87 3.16
C ALA A 28 -6.49 -13.88 4.32
N TYR A 29 -7.78 -14.09 4.04
CA TYR A 29 -8.84 -14.10 5.05
C TYR A 29 -9.11 -15.48 5.67
N GLU A 30 -8.45 -16.53 5.22
CA GLU A 30 -8.65 -17.89 5.71
C GLU A 30 -7.82 -18.19 6.98
N THR A 31 -6.92 -17.30 7.37
CA THR A 31 -6.07 -17.47 8.53
C THR A 31 -6.65 -16.77 9.77
N THR A 32 -6.39 -17.36 10.94
CA THR A 32 -6.79 -16.76 12.22
C THR A 32 -6.02 -15.46 12.45
N ALA A 33 -6.73 -14.39 12.86
CA ALA A 33 -6.09 -13.15 13.26
C ALA A 33 -5.16 -13.37 14.47
N GLU A 34 -3.97 -12.81 14.39
CA GLU A 34 -3.00 -12.79 15.49
C GLU A 34 -2.89 -11.35 16.00
N GLU A 35 -2.90 -11.18 17.33
CA GLU A 35 -2.53 -9.88 17.90
C GLU A 35 -1.06 -9.61 17.58
N CYS A 36 -0.78 -8.45 17.02
CA CYS A 36 0.58 -8.00 16.73
C CYS A 36 0.93 -6.74 17.52
N GLY A 37 2.21 -6.57 17.79
CA GLY A 37 2.71 -5.29 18.31
C GLY A 37 2.64 -4.21 17.26
N VAL A 38 2.33 -2.98 17.66
CA VAL A 38 2.33 -1.83 16.75
C VAL A 38 3.69 -1.60 16.08
N GLU A 39 4.77 -1.99 16.74
CA GLU A 39 6.13 -1.91 16.23
C GLU A 39 6.34 -2.71 14.95
N GLU A 40 5.69 -3.86 14.82
CA GLU A 40 5.76 -4.68 13.59
C GLU A 40 5.18 -3.93 12.39
N MET A 41 4.03 -3.30 12.58
CA MET A 41 3.39 -2.51 11.53
C MET A 41 4.20 -1.25 11.19
N ILE A 42 4.74 -0.55 12.21
CA ILE A 42 5.60 0.62 12.01
C ILE A 42 6.83 0.23 11.20
N SER A 43 7.48 -0.87 11.53
CA SER A 43 8.65 -1.37 10.80
C SER A 43 8.31 -1.67 9.33
N ALA A 44 7.18 -2.33 9.08
CA ALA A 44 6.72 -2.66 7.74
C ALA A 44 6.37 -1.41 6.91
N LEU A 45 5.88 -0.36 7.55
CA LEU A 45 5.46 0.88 6.89
C LEU A 45 6.56 1.94 6.76
N ASP A 46 7.66 1.83 7.49
CA ASP A 46 8.68 2.88 7.53
C ASP A 46 9.22 3.25 6.14
N ASP A 47 9.68 2.26 5.38
CA ASP A 47 10.18 2.45 4.02
C ASP A 47 9.09 2.95 3.07
N PHE A 48 7.88 2.41 3.20
CA PHE A 48 6.75 2.81 2.36
C PHE A 48 6.35 4.27 2.58
N LEU A 49 6.17 4.68 3.82
CA LEU A 49 5.77 6.05 4.15
C LEU A 49 6.85 7.07 3.74
N SER A 50 8.13 6.69 3.86
CA SER A 50 9.25 7.52 3.44
C SER A 50 9.37 7.64 1.92
N ALA A 51 8.98 6.60 1.19
CA ALA A 51 9.04 6.57 -0.28
C ALA A 51 7.86 7.31 -0.94
N MET A 52 6.71 7.41 -0.25
CA MET A 52 5.53 8.07 -0.80
C MET A 52 5.59 9.59 -0.63
N PRO A 53 4.99 10.36 -1.55
CA PRO A 53 5.02 11.82 -1.51
C PRO A 53 4.00 12.43 -0.54
N PHE A 54 3.91 11.90 0.68
CA PHE A 54 3.08 12.47 1.73
C PHE A 54 3.64 13.81 2.22
N LEU A 55 2.75 14.72 2.59
CA LEU A 55 3.13 15.91 3.36
C LEU A 55 3.73 15.48 4.70
N GLU A 56 4.69 16.22 5.21
CA GLU A 56 5.37 15.91 6.47
C GLU A 56 4.39 15.85 7.64
N GLU A 57 3.42 16.74 7.71
CA GLU A 57 2.36 16.72 8.73
C GLU A 57 1.52 15.43 8.66
N THR A 58 1.28 14.91 7.45
CA THR A 58 0.55 13.65 7.25
C THR A 58 1.35 12.46 7.76
N LYS A 59 2.64 12.40 7.45
CA LYS A 59 3.54 11.35 7.97
C LYS A 59 3.59 11.35 9.49
N ILE A 60 3.74 12.51 10.10
CA ILE A 60 3.74 12.68 11.56
C ILE A 60 2.41 12.20 12.15
N ALA A 61 1.29 12.58 11.55
CA ALA A 61 -0.04 12.17 11.99
C ALA A 61 -0.22 10.65 11.94
N VAL A 62 0.24 10.00 10.87
CA VAL A 62 0.19 8.53 10.73
C VAL A 62 1.03 7.86 11.82
N MET A 63 2.27 8.32 12.00
CA MET A 63 3.20 7.73 12.98
C MET A 63 2.70 7.92 14.41
N CYS A 64 2.19 9.08 14.77
CA CYS A 64 1.56 9.32 16.08
C CYS A 64 0.38 8.37 16.30
N SER A 65 -0.48 8.23 15.31
CA SER A 65 -1.66 7.39 15.41
C SER A 65 -1.31 5.90 15.54
N LEU A 66 -0.26 5.43 14.88
CA LEU A 66 0.23 4.06 15.01
C LEU A 66 0.83 3.80 16.40
N ASN A 67 1.61 4.74 16.93
CA ASN A 67 2.20 4.63 18.27
C ASN A 67 1.15 4.60 19.39
N GLU A 68 0.00 5.23 19.19
CA GLU A 68 -1.11 5.32 20.15
C GLU A 68 -2.28 4.39 19.78
N ALA A 69 -2.07 3.44 18.86
CA ALA A 69 -3.14 2.56 18.40
C ALA A 69 -3.75 1.76 19.53
N SER A 70 -5.08 1.76 19.61
CA SER A 70 -5.85 1.04 20.63
C SER A 70 -5.90 -0.45 20.37
N TYR A 71 -5.77 -0.85 19.12
CA TYR A 71 -5.84 -2.23 18.69
C TYR A 71 -5.04 -2.41 17.39
N CYS A 72 -4.27 -3.47 17.34
CA CYS A 72 -3.56 -3.90 16.14
C CYS A 72 -3.65 -5.41 15.99
N ASP A 73 -3.95 -5.88 14.79
CA ASP A 73 -3.91 -7.30 14.46
C ASP A 73 -3.22 -7.54 13.11
N ALA A 74 -2.94 -8.80 12.83
CA ALA A 74 -2.38 -9.24 11.57
C ALA A 74 -3.07 -10.52 11.10
N TYR A 75 -3.36 -10.56 9.81
CA TYR A 75 -3.81 -11.76 9.11
C TYR A 75 -2.76 -12.14 8.09
N GLY A 76 -2.42 -13.39 7.95
CA GLY A 76 -1.36 -13.77 7.06
C GLY A 76 -1.64 -15.02 6.24
N THR A 77 -1.07 -15.05 5.05
CA THR A 77 -0.83 -16.24 4.25
C THR A 77 0.66 -16.57 4.26
N GLU A 78 1.09 -17.49 3.41
CA GLU A 78 2.51 -17.85 3.30
C GLU A 78 3.40 -16.69 2.85
N HIS A 79 2.89 -15.76 2.02
CA HIS A 79 3.69 -14.72 1.38
C HIS A 79 3.26 -13.30 1.71
N VAL A 80 2.10 -13.07 2.33
CA VAL A 80 1.59 -11.75 2.63
C VAL A 80 0.94 -11.67 4.00
N LYS A 81 1.21 -10.59 4.74
CA LYS A 81 0.51 -10.23 5.97
C LYS A 81 -0.26 -8.93 5.80
N THR A 82 -1.49 -8.92 6.27
CA THR A 82 -2.32 -7.72 6.35
C THR A 82 -2.39 -7.25 7.79
N TYR A 83 -1.82 -6.09 8.05
CA TYR A 83 -1.85 -5.42 9.35
C TYR A 83 -3.02 -4.43 9.38
N THR A 84 -3.75 -4.42 10.49
CA THR A 84 -4.83 -3.46 10.72
C THR A 84 -4.68 -2.85 12.11
N CYS A 85 -4.61 -1.52 12.18
CA CYS A 85 -4.59 -0.78 13.43
C CYS A 85 -5.78 0.16 13.51
N TYR A 86 -6.42 0.20 14.69
CA TYR A 86 -7.54 1.07 14.99
C TYR A 86 -7.23 1.98 16.18
N ASN A 87 -7.70 3.22 16.08
CA ASN A 87 -7.81 4.13 17.20
C ASN A 87 -9.28 4.34 17.56
N LYS A 88 -9.66 3.97 18.78
CA LYS A 88 -11.00 4.21 19.31
C LYS A 88 -11.21 5.66 19.73
N ASP A 89 -10.10 6.37 19.94
CA ASP A 89 -10.11 7.76 20.36
C ASP A 89 -10.15 8.67 19.12
N TYR A 90 -11.22 9.43 18.97
CA TYR A 90 -11.42 10.38 17.88
C TYR A 90 -10.44 11.58 17.91
N VAL A 91 -9.63 11.70 18.95
CA VAL A 91 -8.58 12.72 19.03
C VAL A 91 -7.38 12.36 18.13
N MET A 92 -7.19 11.08 17.83
CA MET A 92 -6.10 10.63 16.95
C MET A 92 -6.38 10.99 15.49
N PRO A 93 -5.40 11.57 14.77
CA PRO A 93 -5.57 11.94 13.35
C PRO A 93 -5.95 10.78 12.44
N ALA A 94 -5.32 9.62 12.59
CA ALA A 94 -5.67 8.42 11.85
C ALA A 94 -6.54 7.48 12.70
N GLN A 95 -7.72 7.15 12.20
CA GLN A 95 -8.68 6.28 12.87
C GLN A 95 -8.44 4.82 12.55
N GLU A 96 -8.04 4.55 11.32
CA GLU A 96 -7.77 3.20 10.82
C GLU A 96 -6.59 3.24 9.84
N VAL A 97 -5.66 2.32 10.01
CA VAL A 97 -4.55 2.10 9.08
C VAL A 97 -4.49 0.62 8.73
N VAL A 98 -4.53 0.31 7.45
CA VAL A 98 -4.43 -1.06 6.92
C VAL A 98 -3.27 -1.14 5.94
N ALA A 99 -2.44 -2.16 6.07
CA ALA A 99 -1.35 -2.41 5.14
C ALA A 99 -1.19 -3.91 4.88
N ALA A 100 -1.21 -4.31 3.62
CA ALA A 100 -0.83 -5.63 3.18
C ALA A 100 0.64 -5.61 2.76
N VAL A 101 1.47 -6.44 3.38
CA VAL A 101 2.92 -6.46 3.22
C VAL A 101 3.37 -7.83 2.75
N GLU A 102 4.17 -7.87 1.68
CA GLU A 102 4.80 -9.11 1.22
C GLU A 102 5.96 -9.47 2.16
N ASP A 103 5.98 -10.72 2.64
CA ASP A 103 6.90 -11.15 3.71
C ASP A 103 8.37 -11.19 3.29
N GLY A 104 8.67 -11.60 2.06
CA GLY A 104 10.06 -11.75 1.59
C GLY A 104 10.76 -10.43 1.39
N THR A 105 10.10 -9.48 0.71
CA THR A 105 10.66 -8.15 0.40
C THR A 105 10.32 -7.08 1.42
N GLN A 106 9.35 -7.34 2.31
CA GLN A 106 8.78 -6.37 3.25
C GLN A 106 8.17 -5.14 2.54
N LYS A 107 7.73 -5.32 1.30
CA LYS A 107 7.10 -4.26 0.52
C LYS A 107 5.59 -4.26 0.65
N VAL A 108 5.01 -3.07 0.69
CA VAL A 108 3.56 -2.88 0.79
C VAL A 108 2.90 -3.14 -0.55
N VAL A 109 1.95 -4.08 -0.57
CA VAL A 109 1.10 -4.40 -1.71
C VAL A 109 -0.07 -3.43 -1.81
N ALA A 110 -0.71 -3.17 -0.68
CA ALA A 110 -1.83 -2.26 -0.56
C ALA A 110 -1.81 -1.54 0.79
N PHE A 111 -2.18 -0.29 0.78
CA PHE A 111 -2.23 0.58 1.95
C PHE A 111 -3.51 1.38 1.93
N SER A 112 -4.20 1.46 3.05
CA SER A 112 -5.31 2.38 3.22
C SER A 112 -5.27 3.06 4.58
N ILE A 113 -5.72 4.29 4.62
CA ILE A 113 -5.83 5.06 5.85
C ILE A 113 -7.10 5.90 5.84
N ARG A 114 -7.77 5.96 6.98
CA ARG A 114 -8.89 6.85 7.22
C ARG A 114 -8.53 7.81 8.32
N PHE A 115 -8.60 9.10 8.01
CA PHE A 115 -8.32 10.19 8.94
C PHE A 115 -9.56 10.69 9.65
N SER A 116 -9.34 11.42 10.73
CA SER A 116 -10.32 12.34 11.28
C SER A 116 -10.53 13.55 10.35
N THR A 117 -11.52 14.39 10.63
CA THR A 117 -11.89 15.53 9.78
C THR A 117 -10.87 16.67 9.73
N GLU A 118 -9.80 16.64 10.53
CA GLU A 118 -8.84 17.75 10.67
C GLU A 118 -7.71 17.72 9.62
N ILE A 119 -7.47 16.57 8.98
CA ILE A 119 -6.39 16.44 7.99
C ILE A 119 -6.93 16.81 6.60
N SER A 120 -6.21 17.69 5.90
CA SER A 120 -6.49 17.98 4.49
C SER A 120 -5.74 17.03 3.57
N ILE A 121 -6.44 16.47 2.58
CA ILE A 121 -5.88 15.61 1.54
C ILE A 121 -5.88 16.37 0.22
N ALA A 122 -4.71 16.49 -0.41
CA ALA A 122 -4.61 17.07 -1.74
C ALA A 122 -5.18 16.08 -2.77
N ASP A 123 -6.44 16.30 -3.17
CA ASP A 123 -7.20 15.44 -4.07
C ASP A 123 -7.19 16.01 -5.48
N SER A 124 -6.14 15.70 -6.24
CA SER A 124 -6.02 16.06 -7.64
C SER A 124 -5.42 14.93 -8.46
N GLU A 125 -5.66 14.96 -9.77
CA GLU A 125 -5.06 13.99 -10.70
C GLU A 125 -3.52 14.05 -10.65
N SER A 126 -2.94 15.25 -10.60
CA SER A 126 -1.49 15.41 -10.55
C SER A 126 -0.88 14.83 -9.25
N GLU A 127 -1.56 14.95 -8.13
CA GLU A 127 -1.12 14.32 -6.87
C GLU A 127 -1.24 12.80 -6.95
N ARG A 128 -2.34 12.26 -7.47
CA ARG A 128 -2.49 10.81 -7.68
C ARG A 128 -1.38 10.24 -8.55
N LEU A 129 -1.04 10.91 -9.65
CA LEU A 129 0.05 10.48 -10.54
C LEU A 129 1.39 10.44 -9.82
N LYS A 130 1.69 11.41 -8.96
CA LYS A 130 2.92 11.40 -8.15
C LYS A 130 2.98 10.16 -7.24
N PHE A 131 1.87 9.83 -6.57
CA PHE A 131 1.80 8.62 -5.73
C PHE A 131 1.99 7.34 -6.56
N MET A 132 1.37 7.25 -7.74
CA MET A 132 1.50 6.10 -8.63
C MET A 132 2.95 5.91 -9.08
N GLU A 133 3.62 6.97 -9.54
CA GLU A 133 5.01 6.93 -9.97
C GLU A 133 5.95 6.52 -8.82
N LYS A 134 5.76 7.10 -7.65
CA LYS A 134 6.55 6.76 -6.45
C LYS A 134 6.31 5.34 -5.96
N TYR A 135 5.09 4.84 -6.07
CA TYR A 135 4.80 3.44 -5.75
C TYR A 135 5.51 2.47 -6.70
N LEU A 136 5.52 2.74 -8.00
CA LEU A 136 6.24 1.90 -8.96
C LEU A 136 7.74 1.88 -8.69
N GLU A 137 8.35 3.02 -8.38
CA GLU A 137 9.76 3.09 -7.95
C GLU A 137 10.00 2.29 -6.66
N TYR A 138 9.16 2.50 -5.65
CA TYR A 138 9.25 1.82 -4.36
C TYR A 138 9.14 0.30 -4.49
N SER A 139 8.18 -0.18 -5.26
CA SER A 139 7.95 -1.61 -5.49
C SER A 139 8.91 -2.23 -6.50
N THR A 140 9.76 -1.43 -7.13
CA THR A 140 10.63 -1.80 -8.26
C THR A 140 9.90 -2.32 -9.50
N LEU A 141 8.59 -2.15 -9.56
CA LEU A 141 7.77 -2.52 -10.74
C LEU A 141 7.93 -1.55 -11.91
N ASP A 142 8.63 -0.43 -11.73
CA ASP A 142 9.02 0.50 -12.79
C ASP A 142 9.98 -0.12 -13.82
N VAL A 143 10.58 -1.28 -13.53
CA VAL A 143 11.34 -2.08 -14.51
C VAL A 143 10.47 -2.61 -15.64
N LEU A 144 9.14 -2.71 -15.43
CA LEU A 144 8.18 -3.07 -16.46
C LEU A 144 7.84 -1.82 -17.30
N PRO A 145 8.15 -1.80 -18.62
CA PRO A 145 7.97 -0.60 -19.44
C PRO A 145 6.54 -0.38 -19.92
N ASP A 146 5.63 -1.33 -19.64
CA ASP A 146 4.28 -1.36 -20.21
C ASP A 146 3.19 -0.77 -19.31
N TRP A 147 3.55 -0.12 -18.20
CA TRP A 147 2.59 0.62 -17.40
C TRP A 147 1.99 1.78 -18.18
N LYS A 148 0.66 1.77 -18.34
CA LYS A 148 -0.09 2.80 -19.07
C LYS A 148 -1.19 3.39 -18.19
N TYR A 149 -1.23 4.70 -18.14
CA TYR A 149 -2.29 5.44 -17.48
C TYR A 149 -3.53 5.55 -18.37
N ASN A 150 -4.68 5.16 -17.85
CA ASN A 150 -5.95 5.16 -18.60
C ASN A 150 -6.87 6.35 -18.24
N GLY A 151 -6.37 7.36 -17.52
CA GLY A 151 -7.14 8.49 -17.00
C GLY A 151 -7.61 8.29 -15.55
N SER A 152 -7.43 7.11 -14.99
CA SER A 152 -7.82 6.76 -13.61
C SER A 152 -6.74 5.93 -12.89
N ARG A 153 -6.24 4.89 -13.51
CA ARG A 153 -5.28 3.94 -12.95
C ARG A 153 -4.15 3.65 -13.94
N TYR A 154 -3.01 3.17 -13.43
CA TYR A 154 -2.01 2.52 -14.26
C TYR A 154 -2.36 1.04 -14.45
N TYR A 155 -2.09 0.52 -15.65
CA TYR A 155 -2.27 -0.89 -15.99
C TYR A 155 -1.03 -1.45 -16.70
N SER A 156 -0.62 -2.65 -16.34
CA SER A 156 0.41 -3.43 -17.06
C SER A 156 -0.18 -4.74 -17.60
N GLU A 157 -0.10 -4.94 -18.89
CA GLU A 157 -0.51 -6.19 -19.53
C GLU A 157 0.42 -7.36 -19.13
N THR A 158 1.71 -7.07 -18.90
CA THR A 158 2.71 -8.07 -18.54
C THR A 158 2.33 -8.81 -17.27
N VAL A 159 1.85 -8.10 -16.27
CA VAL A 159 1.46 -8.70 -14.98
C VAL A 159 -0.05 -8.80 -14.79
N GLY A 160 -0.84 -8.15 -15.64
CA GLY A 160 -2.31 -8.20 -15.58
C GLY A 160 -2.89 -7.48 -14.36
N LEU A 161 -2.21 -6.45 -13.87
CA LEU A 161 -2.60 -5.71 -12.66
C LEU A 161 -2.79 -4.22 -12.94
N PHE A 162 -3.68 -3.62 -12.15
CA PHE A 162 -3.82 -2.18 -12.03
C PHE A 162 -3.10 -1.67 -10.78
N LEU A 163 -2.52 -0.49 -10.88
CA LEU A 163 -2.14 0.32 -9.72
C LEU A 163 -3.15 1.43 -9.56
N ASN A 164 -3.81 1.46 -8.40
CA ASN A 164 -4.81 2.46 -8.06
C ASN A 164 -4.35 3.33 -6.88
N VAL A 165 -4.63 4.62 -6.98
CA VAL A 165 -4.46 5.58 -5.89
C VAL A 165 -5.75 6.37 -5.75
N VAL A 166 -6.31 6.37 -4.56
CA VAL A 166 -7.47 7.18 -4.18
C VAL A 166 -7.02 8.19 -3.14
N LEU A 167 -7.22 9.46 -3.46
CA LEU A 167 -7.04 10.59 -2.54
C LEU A 167 -8.40 11.24 -2.39
N ASP A 168 -9.05 11.07 -1.25
CA ASP A 168 -10.44 11.51 -1.03
C ASP A 168 -10.50 12.42 0.19
N ASP A 169 -10.53 13.72 -0.06
CA ASP A 169 -10.62 14.74 0.99
C ASP A 169 -12.02 14.83 1.61
N GLU A 170 -13.06 14.45 0.90
CA GLU A 170 -14.43 14.44 1.42
C GLU A 170 -14.63 13.34 2.48
N ASN A 171 -14.18 12.12 2.17
CA ASN A 171 -14.28 10.97 3.08
C ASN A 171 -13.03 10.78 3.96
N LYS A 172 -12.02 11.64 3.80
CA LYS A 172 -10.77 11.58 4.57
C LYS A 172 -10.05 10.23 4.46
N THR A 173 -10.00 9.68 3.25
CA THR A 173 -9.36 8.41 2.99
C THR A 173 -8.26 8.52 1.94
N ILE A 174 -7.21 7.72 2.12
CA ILE A 174 -6.18 7.47 1.13
C ILE A 174 -6.08 5.97 0.92
N TYR A 175 -6.03 5.55 -0.35
CA TYR A 175 -5.75 4.18 -0.73
C TYR A 175 -4.65 4.16 -1.79
N ILE A 176 -3.69 3.25 -1.66
CA ILE A 176 -2.62 3.01 -2.62
C ILE A 176 -2.42 1.51 -2.73
N GLY A 177 -2.56 0.94 -3.91
CA GLY A 177 -2.34 -0.50 -4.03
C GLY A 177 -2.55 -1.08 -5.41
N LEU A 178 -2.10 -2.32 -5.54
CA LEU A 178 -2.32 -3.13 -6.72
C LEU A 178 -3.73 -3.75 -6.68
N GLU A 179 -4.37 -3.82 -7.84
CA GLU A 179 -5.72 -4.37 -8.03
C GLU A 179 -5.77 -5.27 -9.29
N ARG A 180 -6.82 -6.07 -9.37
CA ARG A 180 -7.18 -6.82 -10.57
C ARG A 180 -8.18 -6.10 -11.44
#